data_cd806a5b94d313eaa53487b0b0794f3c
#
_entry.id   cd806a5b94d313eaa53487b0b0794f3c
#
_cell.length_a   1.000
_cell.length_b   1.000
_cell.length_c   1.000
_cell.angle_alpha   90.00
_cell.angle_beta   90.00
_cell.angle_gamma   90.00
#
_symmetry.space_group_name_H-M   'P 1'
#
loop_
_entity.id
_entity.type
_entity.pdbx_description
1 polymer ?
#
loop_
_entity_poly.entity_id
_entity_poly.type
_entity_poly.pdbx_seq_one_letter_code
_entity_poly.pdbx_strand_id
1 'polypeptide(L)'
;MANKTSVNIGARLDRLPQSKWHVKIWLITAFALLVCWSNGIGGSVQNILLNELHWLEPGSTLLAMWGTTYTAGQLFGALVGGPIGDKIGRKKSILLYEIIHIIAMIGGAVSPNVYVLYVFRLVQGFGLGALLVVLFAGFTEYVPGRNRGVWSSRNSFIGNWAHPICNGIAFVIGLTAISYNMNWRVQYMIPSILSIIASILIAKKYPESPRWLEAQGRVEEADAIMTQIEKEIEASTGKPLPEVTEEPKAVKPLPYSALFKGKLLKRTVVGSLVLIGMN
;
A
#
# COMPACT_ATOMS: atom_id res chain seq x y z
N MET A 1 -31.10 -8.48 -25.13
CA MET A 1 -30.41 -7.58 -24.20
C MET A 1 -29.08 -7.21 -24.84
N ALA A 2 -28.87 -5.93 -25.16
CA ALA A 2 -27.64 -5.47 -25.78
C ALA A 2 -26.49 -5.69 -24.79
N ASN A 3 -25.50 -6.45 -25.22
CA ASN A 3 -24.29 -6.71 -24.42
C ASN A 3 -23.57 -5.37 -24.25
N LYS A 4 -23.71 -4.71 -23.09
CA LYS A 4 -23.00 -3.46 -22.79
C LYS A 4 -21.52 -3.82 -22.69
N THR A 5 -20.78 -3.58 -23.76
CA THR A 5 -19.36 -3.89 -23.86
C THR A 5 -18.46 -2.98 -23.00
N SER A 6 -18.99 -1.82 -22.56
CA SER A 6 -18.32 -0.87 -21.66
C SER A 6 -19.34 0.09 -21.06
N VAL A 7 -19.15 0.48 -19.80
CA VAL A 7 -19.92 1.52 -19.08
C VAL A 7 -19.15 2.83 -18.94
N ASN A 8 -18.03 2.94 -19.65
CA ASN A 8 -17.18 4.14 -19.69
C ASN A 8 -16.76 4.63 -18.29
N ILE A 9 -16.31 3.71 -17.44
CA ILE A 9 -15.88 4.01 -16.07
C ILE A 9 -14.82 5.12 -16.04
N GLY A 10 -13.95 5.14 -17.06
CA GLY A 10 -12.92 6.17 -17.19
C GLY A 10 -13.49 7.59 -17.17
N ALA A 11 -14.40 7.88 -18.10
CA ALA A 11 -15.01 9.20 -18.24
C ALA A 11 -15.94 9.53 -17.05
N ARG A 12 -16.66 8.54 -16.51
CA ARG A 12 -17.49 8.72 -15.30
C ARG A 12 -16.66 9.13 -14.09
N LEU A 13 -15.46 8.55 -13.91
CA LEU A 13 -14.54 8.95 -12.85
C LEU A 13 -13.92 10.34 -13.10
N ASP A 14 -13.56 10.64 -14.35
CA ASP A 14 -12.88 11.89 -14.67
C ASP A 14 -13.81 13.12 -14.56
N ARG A 15 -15.14 12.96 -14.68
CA ARG A 15 -16.14 14.02 -14.42
C ARG A 15 -16.37 14.32 -12.94
N LEU A 16 -15.95 13.44 -12.03
CA LEU A 16 -16.24 13.58 -10.59
C LEU A 16 -15.58 14.84 -10.01
N PRO A 17 -16.32 15.66 -9.25
CA PRO A 17 -15.75 16.73 -8.47
C PRO A 17 -14.99 16.16 -7.26
N GLN A 18 -14.01 16.89 -6.75
CA GLN A 18 -13.41 16.56 -5.46
C GLN A 18 -14.47 16.65 -4.37
N SER A 19 -14.58 15.61 -3.55
CA SER A 19 -15.64 15.47 -2.56
C SER A 19 -15.13 14.81 -1.28
N LYS A 20 -15.96 14.84 -0.23
CA LYS A 20 -15.70 14.14 1.04
C LYS A 20 -15.51 12.64 0.85
N TRP A 21 -16.10 12.05 -0.20
CA TRP A 21 -15.91 10.65 -0.53
C TRP A 21 -14.45 10.32 -0.87
N HIS A 22 -13.80 11.14 -1.71
CA HIS A 22 -12.38 10.97 -2.03
C HIS A 22 -11.49 11.12 -0.80
N VAL A 23 -11.81 12.07 0.10
CA VAL A 23 -11.10 12.24 1.38
C VAL A 23 -11.27 11.01 2.27
N LYS A 24 -12.48 10.44 2.36
CA LYS A 24 -12.76 9.21 3.12
C LYS A 24 -11.91 8.03 2.62
N ILE A 25 -11.89 7.78 1.31
CA ILE A 25 -11.09 6.70 0.72
C ILE A 25 -9.60 6.98 0.89
N TRP A 26 -9.18 8.23 0.73
CA TRP A 26 -7.81 8.64 0.97
C TRP A 26 -7.38 8.42 2.42
N LEU A 27 -8.19 8.77 3.41
CA LEU A 27 -7.86 8.55 4.83
C LEU A 27 -7.68 7.08 5.17
N ILE A 28 -8.50 6.19 4.59
CA ILE A 28 -8.37 4.74 4.77
C ILE A 28 -7.05 4.26 4.18
N THR A 29 -6.73 4.68 2.96
CA THR A 29 -5.49 4.32 2.27
C THR A 29 -4.27 4.92 2.99
N ALA A 30 -4.34 6.18 3.41
CA ALA A 30 -3.29 6.87 4.13
C ALA A 30 -3.01 6.23 5.50
N PHE A 31 -4.04 5.79 6.21
CA PHE A 31 -3.89 5.05 7.46
C PHE A 31 -3.19 3.71 7.24
N ALA A 32 -3.61 2.94 6.23
CA ALA A 32 -2.94 1.70 5.87
C ALA A 32 -1.46 1.93 5.49
N LEU A 33 -1.17 2.95 4.68
CA LEU A 33 0.20 3.33 4.31
C LEU A 33 1.03 3.73 5.54
N LEU A 34 0.48 4.53 6.44
CA LEU A 34 1.17 4.96 7.65
C LEU A 34 1.53 3.79 8.54
N VAL A 35 0.62 2.84 8.69
CA VAL A 35 0.82 1.67 9.55
C VAL A 35 1.78 0.66 8.91
N CYS A 36 1.63 0.37 7.63
CA CYS A 36 2.49 -0.62 6.97
C CYS A 36 3.93 -0.10 6.78
N TRP A 37 4.14 1.20 6.70
CA TRP A 37 5.47 1.80 6.61
C TRP A 37 6.19 1.88 7.97
N SER A 38 5.82 1.01 8.89
CA SER A 38 6.41 0.90 10.24
C SER A 38 7.87 0.44 10.28
N ASN A 39 8.56 0.48 9.13
CA ASN A 39 9.99 0.11 9.04
C ASN A 39 10.90 0.98 9.94
N GLY A 40 10.45 2.18 10.32
CA GLY A 40 11.13 3.01 11.30
C GLY A 40 11.43 2.31 12.64
N ILE A 41 10.57 1.36 13.03
CA ILE A 41 10.78 0.48 14.20
C ILE A 41 12.02 -0.41 14.02
N GLY A 42 12.36 -0.79 12.79
CA GLY A 42 13.52 -1.67 12.51
C GLY A 42 14.84 -1.14 13.06
N GLY A 43 15.06 0.18 13.04
CA GLY A 43 16.27 0.79 13.61
C GLY A 43 16.32 0.70 15.14
N SER A 44 15.20 0.97 15.81
CA SER A 44 15.12 0.84 17.29
C SER A 44 15.32 -0.60 17.75
N VAL A 45 14.64 -1.54 17.07
CA VAL A 45 14.78 -2.97 17.37
C VAL A 45 16.22 -3.45 17.14
N GLN A 46 16.84 -3.06 16.01
CA GLN A 46 18.25 -3.37 15.74
C GLN A 46 19.16 -2.91 16.88
N ASN A 47 18.94 -1.70 17.36
CA ASN A 47 19.74 -1.12 18.45
C ASN A 47 19.61 -1.94 19.76
N ILE A 48 18.38 -2.35 20.11
CA ILE A 48 18.13 -3.20 21.29
C ILE A 48 18.80 -4.58 21.14
N LEU A 49 18.69 -5.20 19.97
CA LEU A 49 19.28 -6.51 19.71
C LEU A 49 20.81 -6.47 19.69
N LEU A 50 21.40 -5.34 19.31
CA LEU A 50 22.85 -5.14 19.27
C LEU A 50 23.41 -4.82 20.64
N ASN A 51 22.87 -3.81 21.32
CA ASN A 51 23.50 -3.23 22.50
C ASN A 51 23.02 -3.83 23.84
N GLU A 52 21.78 -4.35 23.86
CA GLU A 52 21.14 -4.78 25.11
C GLU A 52 21.01 -6.30 25.20
N LEU A 53 20.58 -6.94 24.11
CA LEU A 53 20.35 -8.39 24.10
C LEU A 53 21.51 -9.19 23.50
N HIS A 54 22.44 -8.52 22.83
CA HIS A 54 23.62 -9.12 22.18
C HIS A 54 23.26 -10.27 21.21
N TRP A 55 22.08 -10.19 20.58
CA TRP A 55 21.68 -11.11 19.51
C TRP A 55 22.39 -10.79 18.19
N LEU A 56 22.84 -9.56 18.05
CA LEU A 56 23.67 -9.07 16.95
C LEU A 56 25.00 -8.60 17.52
N GLU A 57 26.09 -8.88 16.82
CA GLU A 57 27.44 -8.46 17.23
C GLU A 57 27.95 -7.34 16.32
N PRO A 58 28.67 -6.34 16.83
CA PRO A 58 29.31 -5.33 16.01
C PRO A 58 30.20 -5.95 14.94
N GLY A 59 30.04 -5.52 13.67
CA GLY A 59 30.81 -6.02 12.54
C GLY A 59 30.39 -7.41 12.04
N SER A 60 29.38 -8.05 12.63
CA SER A 60 28.90 -9.36 12.17
C SER A 60 28.16 -9.28 10.83
N THR A 61 28.19 -10.36 10.07
CA THR A 61 27.41 -10.50 8.82
C THR A 61 25.91 -10.38 9.10
N LEU A 62 25.42 -10.88 10.23
CA LEU A 62 24.03 -10.71 10.64
C LEU A 62 23.65 -9.24 10.75
N LEU A 63 24.46 -8.44 11.43
CA LEU A 63 24.19 -7.01 11.55
C LEU A 63 24.14 -6.33 10.17
N ALA A 64 25.07 -6.64 9.28
CA ALA A 64 25.07 -6.11 7.90
C ALA A 64 23.83 -6.54 7.10
N MET A 65 23.31 -7.73 7.35
CA MET A 65 22.11 -8.26 6.67
C MET A 65 20.79 -7.70 7.22
N TRP A 66 20.79 -6.95 8.32
CA TRP A 66 19.55 -6.48 8.94
C TRP A 66 18.65 -5.67 8.01
N GLY A 67 19.18 -4.68 7.34
CA GLY A 67 18.47 -3.89 6.34
C GLY A 67 18.27 -4.64 5.02
N THR A 68 19.33 -5.33 4.57
CA THR A 68 19.34 -6.05 3.27
C THR A 68 18.25 -7.11 3.19
N THR A 69 18.04 -7.89 4.25
CA THR A 69 17.00 -8.93 4.26
C THR A 69 15.60 -8.33 4.09
N TYR A 70 15.32 -7.25 4.79
CA TYR A 70 14.04 -6.56 4.66
C TYR A 70 13.84 -5.97 3.24
N THR A 71 14.86 -5.27 2.72
CA THR A 71 14.82 -4.66 1.39
C THR A 71 14.72 -5.70 0.28
N ALA A 72 15.40 -6.85 0.41
CA ALA A 72 15.25 -7.96 -0.50
C ALA A 72 13.79 -8.47 -0.53
N GLY A 73 13.19 -8.68 0.64
CA GLY A 73 11.77 -9.01 0.73
C GLY A 73 10.89 -7.98 0.02
N GLN A 74 11.13 -6.69 0.26
CA GLN A 74 10.38 -5.60 -0.35
C GLN A 74 10.50 -5.59 -1.88
N LEU A 75 11.68 -5.84 -2.41
CA LEU A 75 11.90 -5.95 -3.86
C LEU A 75 11.06 -7.09 -4.47
N PHE A 76 11.14 -8.29 -3.90
CA PHE A 76 10.35 -9.43 -4.37
C PHE A 76 8.85 -9.18 -4.24
N GLY A 77 8.41 -8.59 -3.13
CA GLY A 77 7.03 -8.19 -2.93
C GLY A 77 6.52 -7.21 -3.98
N ALA A 78 7.31 -6.18 -4.28
CA ALA A 78 6.95 -5.19 -5.29
C ALA A 78 6.84 -5.80 -6.70
N LEU A 79 7.74 -6.72 -7.07
CA LEU A 79 7.71 -7.40 -8.36
C LEU A 79 6.48 -8.30 -8.53
N VAL A 80 6.05 -8.95 -7.47
CA VAL A 80 4.93 -9.92 -7.49
C VAL A 80 3.59 -9.24 -7.21
N GLY A 81 3.60 -8.17 -6.41
CA GLY A 81 2.41 -7.49 -5.91
C GLY A 81 1.51 -6.93 -7.01
N GLY A 82 2.10 -6.24 -7.99
CA GLY A 82 1.36 -5.68 -9.12
C GLY A 82 0.63 -6.74 -9.94
N PRO A 83 1.33 -7.73 -10.51
CA PRO A 83 0.73 -8.80 -11.29
C PRO A 83 -0.39 -9.58 -10.58
N ILE A 84 -0.24 -9.85 -9.30
CA ILE A 84 -1.29 -10.50 -8.51
C ILE A 84 -2.48 -9.54 -8.33
N GLY A 85 -2.22 -8.26 -8.02
CA GLY A 85 -3.26 -7.24 -7.90
C GLY A 85 -4.09 -7.06 -9.16
N ASP A 86 -3.47 -7.20 -10.33
CA ASP A 86 -4.15 -7.16 -11.62
C ASP A 86 -5.05 -8.39 -11.85
N LYS A 87 -4.72 -9.53 -11.26
CA LYS A 87 -5.49 -10.77 -11.38
C LYS A 87 -6.66 -10.87 -10.40
N ILE A 88 -6.43 -10.59 -9.12
CA ILE A 88 -7.43 -10.85 -8.06
C ILE A 88 -8.22 -9.62 -7.64
N GLY A 89 -7.84 -8.43 -8.11
CA GLY A 89 -8.47 -7.16 -7.77
C GLY A 89 -7.72 -6.37 -6.70
N ARG A 90 -8.01 -5.08 -6.61
CA ARG A 90 -7.27 -4.16 -5.75
C ARG A 90 -7.57 -4.41 -4.27
N LYS A 91 -8.84 -4.46 -3.92
CA LYS A 91 -9.27 -4.70 -2.53
C LYS A 91 -8.76 -6.03 -1.98
N LYS A 92 -8.92 -7.11 -2.74
CA LYS A 92 -8.51 -8.44 -2.30
C LYS A 92 -6.99 -8.55 -2.14
N SER A 93 -6.23 -7.98 -3.06
CA SER A 93 -4.76 -8.00 -2.96
C SER A 93 -4.24 -7.14 -1.82
N ILE A 94 -4.83 -5.97 -1.57
CA ILE A 94 -4.50 -5.16 -0.40
C ILE A 94 -4.70 -5.98 0.88
N LEU A 95 -5.85 -6.61 1.05
CA LEU A 95 -6.13 -7.43 2.24
C LEU A 95 -5.19 -8.64 2.36
N LEU A 96 -4.86 -9.30 1.25
CA LEU A 96 -3.90 -10.40 1.23
C LEU A 96 -2.52 -9.96 1.75
N TYR A 97 -2.00 -8.84 1.24
CA TYR A 97 -0.68 -8.36 1.62
C TYR A 97 -0.63 -7.76 3.02
N GLU A 98 -1.73 -7.14 3.48
CA GLU A 98 -1.90 -6.73 4.87
C GLU A 98 -1.84 -7.95 5.80
N ILE A 99 -2.54 -9.04 5.49
CA ILE A 99 -2.50 -10.27 6.28
C ILE A 99 -1.09 -10.85 6.33
N ILE A 100 -0.38 -10.93 5.20
CA ILE A 100 1.01 -11.39 5.15
C ILE A 100 1.90 -10.50 6.04
N HIS A 101 1.74 -9.19 5.95
CA HIS A 101 2.48 -8.23 6.76
C HIS A 101 2.19 -8.39 8.26
N ILE A 102 0.92 -8.53 8.66
CA ILE A 102 0.49 -8.76 10.05
C ILE A 102 1.10 -10.05 10.60
N ILE A 103 1.02 -11.15 9.85
CA ILE A 103 1.61 -12.44 10.24
C ILE A 103 3.11 -12.29 10.45
N ALA A 104 3.79 -11.59 9.55
CA ALA A 104 5.23 -11.35 9.66
C ALA A 104 5.59 -10.50 10.88
N MET A 105 4.81 -9.47 11.19
CA MET A 105 5.02 -8.62 12.36
C MET A 105 4.79 -9.40 13.67
N ILE A 106 3.68 -10.13 13.78
CA ILE A 106 3.38 -10.96 14.97
C ILE A 106 4.42 -12.06 15.12
N GLY A 107 4.76 -12.77 14.03
CA GLY A 107 5.79 -13.81 14.05
C GLY A 107 7.17 -13.25 14.43
N GLY A 108 7.50 -12.06 13.96
CA GLY A 108 8.68 -11.32 14.39
C GLY A 108 8.67 -11.04 15.89
N ALA A 109 7.55 -10.53 16.42
CA ALA A 109 7.40 -10.22 17.85
C ALA A 109 7.59 -11.43 18.76
N VAL A 110 7.17 -12.63 18.33
CA VAL A 110 7.30 -13.86 19.13
C VAL A 110 8.56 -14.69 18.81
N SER A 111 9.44 -14.19 17.95
CA SER A 111 10.66 -14.89 17.55
C SER A 111 11.52 -15.27 18.74
N PRO A 112 11.95 -16.54 18.86
CA PRO A 112 12.77 -17.02 19.95
C PRO A 112 14.26 -16.69 19.77
N ASN A 113 14.71 -16.43 18.56
CA ASN A 113 16.09 -16.12 18.22
C ASN A 113 16.18 -15.24 16.97
N VAL A 114 17.38 -14.74 16.70
CA VAL A 114 17.64 -13.81 15.60
C VAL A 114 17.37 -14.43 14.22
N TYR A 115 17.64 -15.71 14.02
CA TYR A 115 17.46 -16.36 12.70
C TYR A 115 16.00 -16.44 12.30
N VAL A 116 15.12 -16.82 13.23
CA VAL A 116 13.67 -16.83 13.02
C VAL A 116 13.17 -15.41 12.78
N LEU A 117 13.70 -14.42 13.50
CA LEU A 117 13.37 -13.02 13.30
C LEU A 117 13.74 -12.56 11.87
N TYR A 118 14.87 -12.99 11.31
CA TYR A 118 15.27 -12.67 9.92
C TYR A 118 14.31 -13.25 8.89
N VAL A 119 13.79 -14.45 9.11
CA VAL A 119 12.77 -15.04 8.23
C VAL A 119 11.52 -14.14 8.22
N PHE A 120 11.05 -13.74 9.41
CA PHE A 120 9.89 -12.84 9.47
C PHE A 120 10.18 -11.45 8.92
N ARG A 121 11.40 -10.93 9.04
CA ARG A 121 11.79 -9.67 8.40
C ARG A 121 11.73 -9.74 6.87
N LEU A 122 12.16 -10.85 6.29
CA LEU A 122 12.04 -11.07 4.84
C LEU A 122 10.57 -11.07 4.40
N VAL A 123 9.70 -11.79 5.13
CA VAL A 123 8.26 -11.86 4.85
C VAL A 123 7.59 -10.50 5.10
N GLN A 124 8.00 -9.76 6.12
CA GLN A 124 7.55 -8.41 6.39
C GLN A 124 7.87 -7.46 5.24
N GLY A 125 9.12 -7.51 4.74
CA GLY A 125 9.53 -6.75 3.57
C GLY A 125 8.68 -7.11 2.34
N PHE A 126 8.47 -8.40 2.08
CA PHE A 126 7.62 -8.88 0.98
C PHE A 126 6.19 -8.31 1.08
N GLY A 127 5.56 -8.44 2.24
CA GLY A 127 4.21 -7.90 2.48
C GLY A 127 4.14 -6.41 2.19
N LEU A 128 5.10 -5.62 2.71
CA LEU A 128 5.15 -4.18 2.47
C LEU A 128 5.37 -3.84 1.00
N GLY A 129 6.34 -4.46 0.34
CA GLY A 129 6.63 -4.16 -1.07
C GLY A 129 5.45 -4.39 -1.98
N ALA A 130 4.75 -5.51 -1.81
CA ALA A 130 3.54 -5.85 -2.55
C ALA A 130 2.38 -4.89 -2.23
N LEU A 131 2.21 -4.57 -0.95
CA LEU A 131 1.13 -3.70 -0.47
C LEU A 131 1.28 -2.27 -1.01
N LEU A 132 2.48 -1.70 -1.00
CA LEU A 132 2.74 -0.36 -1.52
C LEU A 132 2.32 -0.23 -2.99
N VAL A 133 2.73 -1.17 -3.83
CA VAL A 133 2.39 -1.15 -5.26
C VAL A 133 0.87 -1.14 -5.45
N VAL A 134 0.15 -1.99 -4.73
CA VAL A 134 -1.30 -2.13 -4.91
C VAL A 134 -2.08 -1.00 -4.26
N LEU A 135 -1.63 -0.45 -3.12
CA LEU A 135 -2.27 0.70 -2.48
C LEU A 135 -2.17 1.96 -3.35
N PHE A 136 -0.97 2.26 -3.88
CA PHE A 136 -0.80 3.42 -4.76
C PHE A 136 -1.58 3.26 -6.06
N ALA A 137 -1.49 2.10 -6.72
CA ALA A 137 -2.25 1.83 -7.94
C ALA A 137 -3.76 1.90 -7.67
N GLY A 138 -4.25 1.17 -6.66
CA GLY A 138 -5.66 1.09 -6.33
C GLY A 138 -6.28 2.45 -6.01
N PHE A 139 -5.60 3.28 -5.20
CA PHE A 139 -6.12 4.61 -4.88
C PHE A 139 -6.21 5.53 -6.12
N THR A 140 -5.21 5.49 -7.01
CA THR A 140 -5.21 6.34 -8.23
C THR A 140 -6.30 5.97 -9.22
N GLU A 141 -6.87 4.76 -9.11
CA GLU A 141 -7.98 4.32 -9.95
C GLU A 141 -9.33 4.98 -9.58
N TYR A 142 -9.47 5.56 -8.39
CA TYR A 142 -10.68 6.30 -7.98
C TYR A 142 -10.60 7.80 -8.23
N VAL A 143 -9.42 8.30 -8.54
CA VAL A 143 -9.18 9.73 -8.65
C VAL A 143 -9.22 10.17 -10.11
N PRO A 144 -9.90 11.32 -10.44
CA PRO A 144 -9.84 11.92 -11.75
C PRO A 144 -8.41 12.13 -12.23
N GLY A 145 -8.16 11.89 -13.52
CA GLY A 145 -6.81 11.94 -14.11
C GLY A 145 -6.08 13.25 -13.83
N ARG A 146 -6.80 14.38 -13.87
CA ARG A 146 -6.28 15.74 -13.60
C ARG A 146 -5.72 15.92 -12.18
N ASN A 147 -6.19 15.14 -11.20
CA ASN A 147 -5.85 15.32 -9.78
C ASN A 147 -4.94 14.21 -9.22
N ARG A 148 -4.59 13.20 -10.04
CA ARG A 148 -3.80 12.03 -9.58
C ARG A 148 -2.47 12.41 -8.94
N GLY A 149 -1.75 13.37 -9.54
CA GLY A 149 -0.47 13.84 -9.00
C GLY A 149 -0.59 14.41 -7.60
N VAL A 150 -1.60 15.26 -7.36
CA VAL A 150 -1.84 15.87 -6.04
C VAL A 150 -2.16 14.82 -4.99
N TRP A 151 -3.04 13.86 -5.31
CA TRP A 151 -3.41 12.81 -4.37
C TRP A 151 -2.27 11.81 -4.11
N SER A 152 -1.47 11.48 -5.14
CA SER A 152 -0.28 10.65 -4.96
C SER A 152 0.75 11.34 -4.06
N SER A 153 0.96 12.65 -4.22
CA SER A 153 1.84 13.43 -3.34
C SER A 153 1.33 13.45 -1.90
N ARG A 154 0.02 13.55 -1.67
CA ARG A 154 -0.59 13.45 -0.34
C ARG A 154 -0.35 12.08 0.31
N ASN A 155 -0.48 10.99 -0.46
CA ASN A 155 -0.17 9.64 0.01
C ASN A 155 1.30 9.51 0.40
N SER A 156 2.22 9.98 -0.43
CA SER A 156 3.66 9.96 -0.14
C SER A 156 4.00 10.81 1.08
N PHE A 157 3.38 11.98 1.23
CA PHE A 157 3.55 12.84 2.40
C PHE A 157 3.16 12.13 3.68
N ILE A 158 1.96 11.53 3.74
CA ILE A 158 1.50 10.78 4.93
C ILE A 158 2.40 9.56 5.19
N GLY A 159 2.76 8.81 4.14
CA GLY A 159 3.67 7.66 4.29
C GLY A 159 5.00 8.03 4.94
N ASN A 160 5.59 9.17 4.57
CA ASN A 160 6.85 9.63 5.17
C ASN A 160 6.72 9.99 6.67
N TRP A 161 5.53 10.33 7.16
CA TRP A 161 5.30 10.54 8.59
C TRP A 161 5.31 9.25 9.41
N ALA A 162 5.23 8.09 8.78
CA ALA A 162 5.31 6.81 9.48
C ALA A 162 6.64 6.66 10.24
N HIS A 163 7.77 7.06 9.66
CA HIS A 163 9.08 6.96 10.29
C HIS A 163 9.18 7.77 11.59
N PRO A 164 8.91 9.08 11.63
CA PRO A 164 8.97 9.84 12.88
C PRO A 164 7.94 9.37 13.91
N ILE A 165 6.74 8.96 13.48
CA ILE A 165 5.72 8.43 14.39
C ILE A 165 6.20 7.12 15.03
N CYS A 166 6.71 6.17 14.24
CA CYS A 166 7.20 4.89 14.74
C CYS A 166 8.40 5.07 15.67
N ASN A 167 9.35 5.95 15.31
CA ASN A 167 10.48 6.27 16.19
C ASN A 167 10.02 6.96 17.48
N GLY A 168 9.02 7.83 17.42
CA GLY A 168 8.40 8.44 18.60
C GLY A 168 7.75 7.40 19.52
N ILE A 169 7.01 6.45 18.96
CA ILE A 169 6.45 5.32 19.73
C ILE A 169 7.55 4.49 20.36
N ALA A 170 8.58 4.13 19.60
CA ALA A 170 9.73 3.38 20.10
C ALA A 170 10.45 4.11 21.24
N PHE A 171 10.61 5.44 21.12
CA PHE A 171 11.20 6.28 22.17
C PHE A 171 10.34 6.26 23.45
N VAL A 172 9.02 6.46 23.33
CA VAL A 172 8.10 6.42 24.48
C VAL A 172 8.12 5.06 25.17
N ILE A 173 8.13 3.95 24.40
CA ILE A 173 8.26 2.60 24.97
C ILE A 173 9.63 2.45 25.68
N GLY A 174 10.69 3.03 25.13
CA GLY A 174 12.03 3.03 25.72
C GLY A 174 12.11 3.74 27.08
N LEU A 175 11.23 4.71 27.34
CA LEU A 175 11.13 5.38 28.64
C LEU A 175 10.40 4.56 29.71
N THR A 176 9.77 3.46 29.34
CA THR A 176 9.03 2.60 30.26
C THR A 176 9.98 1.64 30.98
N ALA A 177 9.57 1.15 32.17
CA ALA A 177 10.34 0.15 32.93
C ALA A 177 10.22 -1.29 32.37
N ILE A 178 9.78 -1.43 31.10
CA ILE A 178 9.66 -2.74 30.43
C ILE A 178 11.05 -3.27 30.10
N SER A 179 11.30 -4.56 30.37
CA SER A 179 12.58 -5.20 30.02
C SER A 179 12.88 -5.10 28.51
N TYR A 180 14.15 -4.99 28.15
CA TYR A 180 14.56 -4.87 26.75
C TYR A 180 14.04 -6.02 25.88
N ASN A 181 13.97 -7.23 26.41
CA ASN A 181 13.41 -8.38 25.71
C ASN A 181 11.91 -8.22 25.38
N MET A 182 11.15 -7.57 26.23
CA MET A 182 9.73 -7.28 25.97
C MET A 182 9.56 -6.00 25.14
N ASN A 183 10.44 -5.02 25.32
CA ASN A 183 10.36 -3.72 24.65
C ASN A 183 10.33 -3.86 23.12
N TRP A 184 11.29 -4.55 22.50
CA TRP A 184 11.31 -4.72 21.05
C TRP A 184 10.13 -5.54 20.53
N ARG A 185 9.61 -6.47 21.32
CA ARG A 185 8.41 -7.25 20.97
C ARG A 185 7.16 -6.38 20.92
N VAL A 186 6.98 -5.49 21.90
CA VAL A 186 5.89 -4.52 21.95
C VAL A 186 5.96 -3.56 20.75
N GLN A 187 7.16 -3.15 20.34
CA GLN A 187 7.36 -2.32 19.15
C GLN A 187 6.86 -3.00 17.88
N TYR A 188 6.95 -4.33 17.75
CA TYR A 188 6.36 -5.09 16.64
C TYR A 188 4.85 -5.27 16.78
N MET A 189 4.35 -5.44 18.01
CA MET A 189 2.92 -5.70 18.26
C MET A 189 2.05 -4.48 18.00
N ILE A 190 2.49 -3.26 18.34
CA ILE A 190 1.69 -2.05 18.16
C ILE A 190 1.30 -1.84 16.68
N PRO A 191 2.22 -1.80 15.72
CA PRO A 191 1.85 -1.68 14.31
C PRO A 191 1.00 -2.85 13.82
N SER A 192 1.22 -4.08 14.35
CA SER A 192 0.39 -5.24 13.98
C SER A 192 -1.09 -5.02 14.32
N ILE A 193 -1.37 -4.50 15.53
CA ILE A 193 -2.73 -4.18 15.96
C ILE A 193 -3.34 -3.09 15.06
N LEU A 194 -2.57 -2.06 14.76
CA LEU A 194 -3.02 -0.98 13.87
C LEU A 194 -3.26 -1.48 12.44
N SER A 195 -2.44 -2.42 11.92
CA SER A 195 -2.66 -3.08 10.62
C SER A 195 -3.94 -3.90 10.60
N ILE A 196 -4.27 -4.59 11.71
CA ILE A 196 -5.56 -5.31 11.83
C ILE A 196 -6.72 -4.32 11.71
N ILE A 197 -6.64 -3.17 12.39
CA ILE A 197 -7.66 -2.12 12.28
C ILE A 197 -7.76 -1.59 10.85
N ALA A 198 -6.63 -1.33 10.20
CA ALA A 198 -6.58 -0.90 8.80
C ALA A 198 -7.23 -1.92 7.87
N SER A 199 -6.91 -3.21 8.04
CA SER A 199 -7.51 -4.32 7.27
C SER A 199 -9.03 -4.37 7.44
N ILE A 200 -9.55 -4.20 8.66
CA ILE A 200 -11.00 -4.15 8.92
C ILE A 200 -11.64 -2.96 8.23
N LEU A 201 -11.01 -1.78 8.27
CA LEU A 201 -11.51 -0.59 7.59
C LEU A 201 -11.53 -0.78 6.06
N ILE A 202 -10.48 -1.36 5.49
CA ILE A 202 -10.41 -1.70 4.07
C ILE A 202 -11.49 -2.71 3.70
N ALA A 203 -11.63 -3.79 4.46
CA ALA A 203 -12.64 -4.81 4.21
C ALA A 203 -14.06 -4.24 4.19
N LYS A 204 -14.38 -3.32 5.12
CA LYS A 204 -15.73 -2.76 5.28
C LYS A 204 -16.02 -1.53 4.42
N LYS A 205 -15.03 -0.67 4.18
CA LYS A 205 -15.24 0.69 3.65
C LYS A 205 -14.57 0.96 2.29
N TYR A 206 -13.59 0.14 1.91
CA TYR A 206 -12.89 0.31 0.63
C TYR A 206 -13.60 -0.49 -0.45
N PRO A 207 -14.11 0.13 -1.52
CA PRO A 207 -14.77 -0.58 -2.62
C PRO A 207 -13.75 -1.33 -3.47
N GLU A 208 -14.18 -2.26 -4.33
CA GLU A 208 -13.29 -2.77 -5.39
C GLU A 208 -13.19 -1.73 -6.51
N SER A 209 -12.08 -1.74 -7.26
CA SER A 209 -11.86 -0.79 -8.33
C SER A 209 -12.86 -0.98 -9.49
N PRO A 210 -13.69 0.03 -9.83
CA PRO A 210 -14.57 -0.06 -10.98
C PRO A 210 -13.79 -0.18 -12.30
N ARG A 211 -12.62 0.47 -12.41
CA ARG A 211 -11.73 0.37 -13.58
C ARG A 211 -11.20 -1.04 -13.77
N TRP A 212 -10.79 -1.68 -12.68
CA TRP A 212 -10.33 -3.07 -12.71
C TRP A 212 -11.46 -4.03 -13.10
N LEU A 213 -12.65 -3.86 -12.51
CA LEU A 213 -13.83 -4.68 -12.85
C LEU A 213 -14.21 -4.57 -14.32
N GLU A 214 -14.22 -3.36 -14.88
CA GLU A 214 -14.49 -3.12 -16.30
C GLU A 214 -13.43 -3.82 -17.18
N ALA A 215 -12.15 -3.72 -16.82
CA ALA A 215 -11.05 -4.37 -17.52
C ALA A 215 -11.11 -5.91 -17.47
N GLN A 216 -11.73 -6.49 -16.43
CA GLN A 216 -12.00 -7.92 -16.31
C GLN A 216 -13.30 -8.37 -16.99
N GLY A 217 -14.03 -7.47 -17.67
CA GLY A 217 -15.31 -7.76 -18.29
C GLY A 217 -16.49 -7.88 -17.31
N ARG A 218 -16.29 -7.55 -16.01
CA ARG A 218 -17.34 -7.56 -14.97
C ARG A 218 -18.09 -6.23 -14.97
N VAL A 219 -18.70 -5.93 -16.12
CA VAL A 219 -19.26 -4.61 -16.44
C VAL A 219 -20.43 -4.22 -15.53
N GLU A 220 -21.29 -5.18 -15.18
CA GLU A 220 -22.45 -4.94 -14.30
C GLU A 220 -22.00 -4.56 -12.87
N GLU A 221 -21.01 -5.23 -12.34
CA GLU A 221 -20.45 -4.91 -11.02
C GLU A 221 -19.72 -3.56 -11.03
N ALA A 222 -18.98 -3.27 -12.10
CA ALA A 222 -18.33 -1.98 -12.30
C ALA A 222 -19.36 -0.83 -12.30
N ASP A 223 -20.46 -1.01 -13.02
CA ASP A 223 -21.57 -0.05 -13.11
C ASP A 223 -22.25 0.16 -11.75
N ALA A 224 -22.53 -0.93 -11.04
CA ALA A 224 -23.14 -0.87 -9.72
C ALA A 224 -22.29 -0.08 -8.70
N ILE A 225 -20.98 -0.38 -8.63
CA ILE A 225 -20.06 0.32 -7.73
C ILE A 225 -19.92 1.79 -8.17
N MET A 226 -19.76 2.05 -9.47
CA MET A 226 -19.63 3.42 -9.96
C MET A 226 -20.87 4.26 -9.65
N THR A 227 -22.05 3.69 -9.85
CA THR A 227 -23.34 4.33 -9.54
C THR A 227 -23.47 4.63 -8.05
N GLN A 228 -23.00 3.72 -7.19
CA GLN A 228 -22.96 3.97 -5.74
C GLN A 228 -22.03 5.14 -5.40
N ILE A 229 -20.84 5.19 -6.01
CA ILE A 229 -19.86 6.27 -5.80
C ILE A 229 -20.46 7.61 -6.25
N GLU A 230 -21.09 7.66 -7.40
CA GLU A 230 -21.75 8.86 -7.94
C GLU A 230 -22.83 9.36 -6.98
N LYS A 231 -23.71 8.48 -6.49
CA LYS A 231 -24.76 8.83 -5.51
C LYS A 231 -24.18 9.38 -4.20
N GLU A 232 -23.13 8.75 -3.67
CA GLU A 232 -22.47 9.25 -2.45
C GLU A 232 -21.85 10.64 -2.67
N ILE A 233 -21.30 10.90 -3.87
CA ILE A 233 -20.70 12.19 -4.21
C ILE A 233 -21.79 13.25 -4.40
N GLU A 234 -22.87 12.96 -5.12
CA GLU A 234 -24.01 13.88 -5.27
C GLU A 234 -24.61 14.24 -3.92
N ALA A 235 -24.85 13.25 -3.07
CA ALA A 235 -25.33 13.47 -1.70
C ALA A 235 -24.38 14.34 -0.86
N SER A 236 -23.07 14.21 -1.05
CA SER A 236 -22.07 14.98 -0.32
C SER A 236 -21.86 16.41 -0.84
N THR A 237 -22.13 16.65 -2.12
CA THR A 237 -21.93 17.95 -2.78
C THR A 237 -23.21 18.77 -2.89
N GLY A 238 -24.39 18.11 -2.83
CA GLY A 238 -25.70 18.72 -3.04
C GLY A 238 -25.94 19.21 -4.47
N LYS A 239 -25.12 18.77 -5.44
CA LYS A 239 -25.19 19.20 -6.85
C LYS A 239 -25.18 17.96 -7.75
N PRO A 240 -25.97 18.01 -8.86
CA PRO A 240 -25.90 16.96 -9.88
C PRO A 240 -24.51 16.89 -10.50
N LEU A 241 -24.11 15.69 -10.89
CA LEU A 241 -22.83 15.48 -11.58
C LEU A 241 -22.89 16.01 -13.02
N PRO A 242 -21.78 16.56 -13.54
CA PRO A 242 -21.70 16.93 -14.96
C PRO A 242 -22.01 15.75 -15.88
N GLU A 243 -22.51 16.00 -17.08
CA GLU A 243 -22.74 14.96 -18.07
C GLU A 243 -21.43 14.29 -18.51
N VAL A 244 -21.50 13.02 -18.93
CA VAL A 244 -20.36 12.29 -19.50
C VAL A 244 -20.19 12.73 -20.95
N THR A 245 -19.15 13.49 -21.23
CA THR A 245 -18.89 14.07 -22.57
C THR A 245 -17.96 13.24 -23.45
N GLU A 246 -17.25 12.26 -22.89
CA GLU A 246 -16.31 11.43 -23.64
C GLU A 246 -16.90 10.09 -24.06
N GLU A 247 -16.64 9.70 -25.32
CA GLU A 247 -16.97 8.36 -25.79
C GLU A 247 -16.10 7.28 -25.14
N PRO A 248 -16.64 6.05 -24.97
CA PRO A 248 -15.90 4.94 -24.39
C PRO A 248 -14.63 4.63 -25.19
N LYS A 249 -13.46 4.86 -24.61
CA LYS A 249 -12.18 4.42 -25.20
C LYS A 249 -11.89 3.01 -24.71
N ALA A 250 -11.90 2.03 -25.61
CA ALA A 250 -11.44 0.68 -25.29
C ALA A 250 -9.95 0.70 -24.96
N VAL A 251 -9.61 0.62 -23.69
CA VAL A 251 -8.22 0.52 -23.23
C VAL A 251 -7.82 -0.94 -23.28
N LYS A 252 -7.05 -1.33 -24.32
CA LYS A 252 -6.42 -2.66 -24.33
C LYS A 252 -5.27 -2.69 -23.33
N PRO A 253 -5.24 -3.67 -22.41
CA PRO A 253 -4.12 -3.81 -21.50
C PRO A 253 -2.83 -4.10 -22.31
N LEU A 254 -1.78 -3.32 -22.02
CA LEU A 254 -0.48 -3.53 -22.66
C LEU A 254 0.28 -4.63 -21.91
N PRO A 255 0.97 -5.53 -22.62
CA PRO A 255 1.80 -6.54 -21.97
C PRO A 255 3.00 -5.86 -21.25
N TYR A 256 3.48 -6.46 -20.18
CA TYR A 256 4.62 -5.92 -19.39
C TYR A 256 5.87 -5.67 -20.26
N SER A 257 6.09 -6.48 -21.31
CA SER A 257 7.19 -6.27 -22.25
C SER A 257 7.13 -4.92 -23.00
N ALA A 258 5.97 -4.27 -23.06
CA ALA A 258 5.82 -2.96 -23.68
C ALA A 258 6.56 -1.86 -22.89
N LEU A 259 6.76 -2.04 -21.57
CA LEU A 259 7.52 -1.10 -20.72
C LEU A 259 8.99 -0.97 -21.18
N PHE A 260 9.52 -2.00 -21.83
CA PHE A 260 10.91 -2.06 -22.30
C PHE A 260 11.04 -1.70 -23.79
N LYS A 261 10.02 -1.10 -24.41
CA LYS A 261 10.01 -0.75 -25.85
C LYS A 261 9.65 0.70 -26.09
N GLY A 262 10.27 1.28 -27.12
CA GLY A 262 9.92 2.60 -27.65
C GLY A 262 9.88 3.73 -26.60
N LYS A 263 8.85 4.57 -26.65
CA LYS A 263 8.67 5.71 -25.74
C LYS A 263 8.46 5.29 -24.26
N LEU A 264 7.93 4.08 -24.02
CA LEU A 264 7.72 3.59 -22.67
C LEU A 264 9.03 3.22 -21.98
N LEU A 265 10.01 2.68 -22.73
CA LEU A 265 11.34 2.40 -22.19
C LEU A 265 11.98 3.67 -21.58
N LYS A 266 11.96 4.78 -22.32
CA LYS A 266 12.51 6.04 -21.81
C LYS A 266 11.82 6.47 -20.50
N ARG A 267 10.48 6.38 -20.44
CA ARG A 267 9.72 6.73 -19.24
C ARG A 267 10.02 5.79 -18.08
N THR A 268 10.14 4.49 -18.35
CA THR A 268 10.50 3.48 -17.34
C THR A 268 11.88 3.76 -16.77
N VAL A 269 12.88 3.98 -17.63
CA VAL A 269 14.26 4.26 -17.19
C VAL A 269 14.33 5.57 -16.39
N VAL A 270 13.77 6.65 -16.90
CA VAL A 270 13.78 7.94 -16.19
C VAL A 270 13.05 7.85 -14.86
N GLY A 271 11.87 7.23 -14.82
CA GLY A 271 11.12 7.04 -13.57
C GLY A 271 11.90 6.19 -12.55
N SER A 272 12.55 5.12 -13.00
CA SER A 272 13.38 4.28 -12.12
C SER A 272 14.60 5.03 -11.60
N LEU A 273 15.28 5.79 -12.43
CA LEU A 273 16.45 6.60 -12.01
C LEU A 273 16.06 7.68 -10.99
N VAL A 274 14.92 8.35 -11.19
CA VAL A 274 14.40 9.33 -10.21
C VAL A 274 14.13 8.65 -8.88
N LEU A 275 13.47 7.50 -8.87
CA LEU A 275 13.18 6.75 -7.64
C LEU A 275 14.44 6.28 -6.92
N ILE A 276 15.45 5.81 -7.66
CA ILE A 276 16.75 5.41 -7.11
C ILE A 276 17.48 6.62 -6.50
N GLY A 277 17.42 7.77 -7.15
CA GLY A 277 18.07 8.98 -6.65
C GLY A 277 17.37 9.64 -5.45
N MET A 278 16.14 9.22 -5.12
CA MET A 278 15.39 9.71 -3.97
C MET A 278 15.60 8.85 -2.71
N ASN A 279 16.19 7.66 -2.81
CA ASN A 279 16.50 6.73 -1.74
C ASN A 279 18.00 6.58 -1.53
#